data_bebee14277a0112537ab86ac0b5dee54
#
_entry.id   bebee14277a0112537ab86ac0b5dee54
#
_cell.length_a   1.000
_cell.length_b   1.000
_cell.length_c   1.000
_cell.angle_alpha   90.00
_cell.angle_beta   90.00
_cell.angle_gamma   90.00
#
_symmetry.space_group_name_H-M   'P 1'
#
loop_
_entity.id
_entity.type
_entity.pdbx_description
1 polymer ?
#
loop_
_entity_poly.entity_id
_entity_poly.type
_entity_poly.pdbx_seq_one_letter_code
_entity_poly.pdbx_strand_id
1 'polypeptide(L)'
;MTITAPPQTVSSKTVPSKTVASIRWLAAPTSWSWVEQANARPMEVLIDHAHCERKAAGAAVQMMFRYLCEPGLGEALSPLAREELEHFEQVLALIKARGRYLE
;
A
#
# COMPACT_ATOMS: atom_id res chain seq x y z
N MET A 1 -10.46 -7.84 -16.50
CA MET A 1 -11.16 -8.37 -15.33
C MET A 1 -12.16 -7.37 -14.80
N THR A 2 -13.30 -7.82 -14.44
CA THR A 2 -14.38 -6.94 -14.04
C THR A 2 -14.90 -7.33 -12.67
N ILE A 3 -15.09 -6.33 -11.83
CA ILE A 3 -15.75 -6.54 -10.55
C ILE A 3 -17.22 -6.26 -10.76
N THR A 4 -18.03 -7.31 -10.64
CA THR A 4 -19.44 -7.19 -11.00
C THR A 4 -20.34 -6.86 -9.83
N ALA A 5 -19.93 -7.18 -8.62
CA ALA A 5 -20.80 -6.98 -7.48
C ALA A 5 -19.96 -6.57 -6.28
N PRO A 6 -20.59 -5.89 -5.33
CA PRO A 6 -19.93 -5.63 -4.07
C PRO A 6 -19.47 -6.93 -3.45
N PRO A 7 -18.38 -6.92 -2.73
CA PRO A 7 -17.77 -8.14 -2.22
C PRO A 7 -18.43 -8.71 -0.97
N GLN A 8 -19.71 -8.50 -0.80
CA GLN A 8 -20.37 -8.97 0.39
C GLN A 8 -20.34 -10.50 0.52
N THR A 9 -20.30 -11.20 -0.62
CA THR A 9 -20.27 -12.65 -0.56
C THR A 9 -18.89 -13.18 -0.24
N VAL A 10 -17.88 -12.43 -0.53
CA VAL A 10 -16.51 -12.87 -0.33
C VAL A 10 -16.01 -12.51 1.06
N SER A 11 -16.19 -11.26 1.41
CA SER A 11 -15.56 -10.73 2.61
C SER A 11 -16.07 -11.36 3.90
N SER A 12 -17.33 -11.75 3.92
CA SER A 12 -17.94 -12.20 5.16
C SER A 12 -17.34 -13.50 5.67
N LYS A 13 -16.73 -14.28 4.81
CA LYS A 13 -16.23 -15.58 5.21
C LYS A 13 -14.74 -15.66 5.31
N THR A 14 -14.04 -15.01 4.41
CA THR A 14 -12.61 -15.21 4.28
C THR A 14 -11.79 -14.15 4.96
N VAL A 15 -12.34 -12.97 5.12
CA VAL A 15 -11.59 -11.86 5.71
C VAL A 15 -12.17 -11.53 7.07
N PRO A 16 -11.33 -11.44 8.08
CA PRO A 16 -11.81 -10.98 9.38
C PRO A 16 -12.37 -9.58 9.22
N SER A 17 -13.68 -9.47 9.25
CA SER A 17 -14.35 -8.22 8.97
C SER A 17 -13.88 -7.09 9.87
N LYS A 18 -13.51 -7.40 11.09
CA LYS A 18 -13.06 -6.37 12.01
C LYS A 18 -11.69 -5.80 11.65
N THR A 19 -11.03 -6.35 10.65
CA THR A 19 -9.74 -5.84 10.22
C THR A 19 -9.83 -4.40 9.74
N VAL A 20 -10.85 -4.11 8.93
CA VAL A 20 -11.07 -2.77 8.42
C VAL A 20 -12.21 -2.09 9.13
N ALA A 21 -13.30 -2.82 9.33
CA ALA A 21 -14.51 -2.23 9.91
C ALA A 21 -14.29 -1.71 11.33
N SER A 22 -13.30 -2.25 12.04
CA SER A 22 -13.04 -1.82 13.42
C SER A 22 -12.09 -0.64 13.50
N ILE A 23 -11.55 -0.16 12.39
CA ILE A 23 -10.68 1.00 12.40
C ILE A 23 -11.54 2.24 12.54
N ARG A 24 -11.47 2.86 13.72
CA ARG A 24 -12.37 3.95 14.05
C ARG A 24 -11.97 5.29 13.45
N TRP A 25 -10.75 5.42 13.01
CA TRP A 25 -10.26 6.66 12.43
C TRP A 25 -10.68 6.86 10.98
N LEU A 26 -11.23 5.82 10.36
CA LEU A 26 -11.71 5.97 8.99
C LEU A 26 -13.07 6.67 9.02
N ALA A 27 -13.18 7.77 8.28
CA ALA A 27 -14.44 8.50 8.19
C ALA A 27 -15.48 7.74 7.39
N ALA A 28 -15.04 6.92 6.44
CA ALA A 28 -15.93 6.16 5.58
C ALA A 28 -15.17 4.97 5.02
N PRO A 29 -15.87 3.90 4.63
CA PRO A 29 -15.22 2.80 3.93
C PRO A 29 -14.81 3.22 2.53
N THR A 30 -13.91 2.44 1.93
CA THR A 30 -13.49 2.66 0.56
C THR A 30 -14.71 2.56 -0.37
N SER A 31 -14.88 3.54 -1.24
CA SER A 31 -16.03 3.57 -2.13
C SER A 31 -15.90 2.50 -3.20
N TRP A 32 -17.05 1.99 -3.63
CA TRP A 32 -17.08 1.00 -4.70
C TRP A 32 -16.59 1.59 -6.01
N SER A 33 -16.87 2.87 -6.25
CA SER A 33 -16.40 3.50 -7.49
C SER A 33 -14.88 3.57 -7.54
N TRP A 34 -14.20 3.71 -6.41
CA TRP A 34 -12.75 3.66 -6.38
C TRP A 34 -12.27 2.27 -6.82
N VAL A 35 -12.92 1.23 -6.30
CA VAL A 35 -12.56 -0.15 -6.66
C VAL A 35 -12.73 -0.38 -8.15
N GLU A 36 -13.83 0.11 -8.71
CA GLU A 36 -14.06 -0.04 -10.15
C GLU A 36 -12.99 0.67 -10.97
N GLN A 37 -12.63 1.88 -10.58
CA GLN A 37 -11.60 2.62 -11.29
C GLN A 37 -10.24 1.94 -11.18
N ALA A 38 -9.91 1.47 -10.00
CA ALA A 38 -8.64 0.78 -9.81
C ALA A 38 -8.57 -0.49 -10.65
N ASN A 39 -9.68 -1.22 -10.71
CA ASN A 39 -9.74 -2.45 -11.49
C ASN A 39 -9.66 -2.18 -12.99
N ALA A 40 -10.15 -1.03 -13.43
CA ALA A 40 -10.10 -0.65 -14.84
C ALA A 40 -8.72 -0.15 -15.26
N ARG A 41 -7.90 0.27 -14.30
CA ARG A 41 -6.58 0.85 -14.58
C ARG A 41 -5.50 0.22 -13.72
N PRO A 42 -5.29 -1.08 -13.84
CA PRO A 42 -4.35 -1.78 -12.96
C PRO A 42 -2.92 -1.28 -13.08
N MET A 43 -2.49 -0.85 -14.25
CA MET A 43 -1.13 -0.36 -14.40
C MET A 43 -0.91 0.96 -13.67
N GLU A 44 -1.89 1.85 -13.73
CA GLU A 44 -1.79 3.10 -13.01
C GLU A 44 -1.77 2.87 -11.51
N VAL A 45 -2.55 1.90 -11.05
CA VAL A 45 -2.55 1.56 -9.63
C VAL A 45 -1.20 0.99 -9.20
N LEU A 46 -0.59 0.16 -10.03
CA LEU A 46 0.73 -0.39 -9.72
C LEU A 46 1.79 0.70 -9.65
N ILE A 47 1.75 1.62 -10.61
CA ILE A 47 2.72 2.71 -10.63
C ILE A 47 2.55 3.60 -9.39
N ASP A 48 1.30 3.91 -9.06
CA ASP A 48 1.04 4.69 -7.87
C ASP A 48 1.50 3.95 -6.61
N HIS A 49 1.27 2.65 -6.56
CA HIS A 49 1.71 1.83 -5.44
C HIS A 49 3.23 1.88 -5.29
N ALA A 50 3.96 1.76 -6.41
CA ALA A 50 5.41 1.84 -6.36
C ALA A 50 5.88 3.17 -5.77
N HIS A 51 5.24 4.26 -6.17
CA HIS A 51 5.58 5.56 -5.62
C HIS A 51 5.25 5.67 -4.14
N CYS A 52 4.15 5.08 -3.71
CA CYS A 52 3.78 5.08 -2.29
C CYS A 52 4.79 4.32 -1.45
N GLU A 53 5.23 3.16 -1.91
CA GLU A 53 6.21 2.38 -1.17
C GLU A 53 7.56 3.12 -1.10
N ARG A 54 7.95 3.74 -2.20
CA ARG A 54 9.18 4.52 -2.22
C ARG A 54 9.12 5.69 -1.26
N LYS A 55 7.98 6.37 -1.23
CA LYS A 55 7.79 7.49 -0.32
C LYS A 55 7.78 7.03 1.14
N ALA A 56 7.17 5.90 1.40
CA ALA A 56 7.12 5.36 2.75
C ALA A 56 8.53 5.02 3.25
N ALA A 57 9.35 4.42 2.40
CA ALA A 57 10.73 4.13 2.77
C ALA A 57 11.49 5.42 3.04
N GLY A 58 11.33 6.41 2.18
CA GLY A 58 11.98 7.70 2.36
C GLY A 58 11.55 8.40 3.63
N ALA A 59 10.28 8.32 3.96
CA ALA A 59 9.78 8.94 5.19
C ALA A 59 10.38 8.28 6.43
N ALA A 60 10.49 6.96 6.42
CA ALA A 60 11.09 6.26 7.54
C ALA A 60 12.55 6.67 7.74
N VAL A 61 13.30 6.72 6.63
CA VAL A 61 14.70 7.15 6.70
C VAL A 61 14.80 8.60 7.18
N GLN A 62 13.95 9.46 6.67
CA GLN A 62 13.98 10.87 7.06
C GLN A 62 13.66 11.05 8.54
N MET A 63 12.74 10.27 9.07
CA MET A 63 12.45 10.34 10.49
C MET A 63 13.65 9.93 11.34
N MET A 64 14.43 8.94 10.88
CA MET A 64 15.63 8.56 11.60
C MET A 64 16.66 9.71 11.64
N PHE A 65 16.76 10.46 10.56
CA PHE A 65 17.64 11.63 10.54
C PHE A 65 17.12 12.76 11.43
N ARG A 66 15.82 12.96 11.42
CA ARG A 66 15.23 14.09 12.15
C ARG A 66 15.25 13.87 13.66
N TYR A 67 15.12 12.64 14.10
CA TYR A 67 14.99 12.31 15.52
C TYR A 67 16.10 11.38 15.97
N LEU A 68 17.33 11.79 15.74
CA LEU A 68 18.50 10.95 16.02
C LEU A 68 18.61 10.52 17.47
N CYS A 69 18.17 11.35 18.40
CA CYS A 69 18.33 11.07 19.81
C CYS A 69 17.18 10.32 20.43
N GLU A 70 16.20 9.93 19.64
CA GLU A 70 15.03 9.25 20.16
C GLU A 70 15.35 7.76 20.37
N PRO A 71 15.37 7.28 21.62
CA PRO A 71 15.77 5.88 21.87
C PRO A 71 14.81 4.89 21.20
N GLY A 72 15.40 3.90 20.54
CA GLY A 72 14.63 2.84 19.91
C GLY A 72 14.02 3.18 18.57
N LEU A 73 14.07 4.44 18.16
CA LEU A 73 13.44 4.82 16.89
C LEU A 73 14.16 4.23 15.70
N GLY A 74 15.49 4.28 15.71
CA GLY A 74 16.26 3.69 14.62
C GLY A 74 16.01 2.21 14.48
N GLU A 75 15.96 1.51 15.59
CA GLU A 75 15.71 0.07 15.58
C GLU A 75 14.31 -0.25 15.06
N ALA A 76 13.34 0.64 15.28
CA ALA A 76 11.99 0.42 14.80
C ALA A 76 11.83 0.80 13.34
N LEU A 77 12.43 1.91 12.92
CA LEU A 77 12.23 2.43 11.58
C LEU A 77 13.11 1.80 10.52
N SER A 78 14.30 1.34 10.92
CA SER A 78 15.22 0.75 9.95
C SER A 78 14.64 -0.51 9.28
N PRO A 79 14.09 -1.48 10.06
CA PRO A 79 13.46 -2.63 9.42
C PRO A 79 12.25 -2.23 8.57
N LEU A 80 11.50 -1.22 9.00
CA LEU A 80 10.36 -0.74 8.25
C LEU A 80 10.81 -0.18 6.91
N ALA A 81 11.86 0.63 6.90
CA ALA A 81 12.39 1.19 5.66
C ALA A 81 12.81 0.08 4.70
N ARG A 82 13.46 -0.96 5.22
CA ARG A 82 13.88 -2.08 4.37
C ARG A 82 12.67 -2.82 3.81
N GLU A 83 11.65 -3.00 4.61
CA GLU A 83 10.44 -3.68 4.17
C GLU A 83 9.75 -2.90 3.05
N GLU A 84 9.67 -1.59 3.21
CA GLU A 84 9.05 -0.75 2.19
C GLU A 84 9.84 -0.75 0.89
N LEU A 85 11.17 -0.77 0.99
CA LEU A 85 12.00 -0.87 -0.22
C LEU A 85 11.83 -2.22 -0.89
N GLU A 86 11.69 -3.27 -0.11
CA GLU A 86 11.44 -4.59 -0.67
C GLU A 86 10.11 -4.64 -1.40
N HIS A 87 9.07 -4.03 -0.81
CA HIS A 87 7.77 -3.93 -1.47
C HIS A 87 7.89 -3.14 -2.76
N PHE A 88 8.64 -2.05 -2.73
CA PHE A 88 8.87 -1.24 -3.93
C PHE A 88 9.51 -2.09 -5.04
N GLU A 89 10.51 -2.87 -4.71
CA GLU A 89 11.17 -3.72 -5.70
C GLU A 89 10.23 -4.76 -6.28
N GLN A 90 9.36 -5.33 -5.44
CA GLN A 90 8.39 -6.30 -5.91
C GLN A 90 7.39 -5.68 -6.87
N VAL A 91 6.89 -4.51 -6.54
CA VAL A 91 5.94 -3.82 -7.43
C VAL A 91 6.63 -3.39 -8.71
N LEU A 92 7.87 -2.91 -8.61
CA LEU A 92 8.64 -2.53 -9.78
C LEU A 92 8.83 -3.71 -10.73
N ALA A 93 9.10 -4.89 -10.17
CA ALA A 93 9.24 -6.08 -10.99
C ALA A 93 7.95 -6.42 -11.73
N LEU A 94 6.80 -6.24 -11.08
CA LEU A 94 5.52 -6.46 -11.72
C LEU A 94 5.28 -5.48 -12.87
N ILE A 95 5.64 -4.22 -12.65
CA ILE A 95 5.49 -3.19 -13.68
C ILE A 95 6.37 -3.53 -14.89
N LYS A 96 7.60 -3.89 -14.64
CA LYS A 96 8.55 -4.23 -15.72
C LYS A 96 8.12 -5.46 -16.47
N ALA A 97 7.55 -6.45 -15.78
CA ALA A 97 7.05 -7.64 -16.44
C ALA A 97 5.93 -7.34 -17.41
N ARG A 98 5.26 -6.21 -17.24
CA ARG A 98 4.20 -5.74 -18.14
C ARG A 98 4.70 -4.78 -19.20
N GLY A 99 6.02 -4.66 -19.34
CA GLY A 99 6.60 -3.82 -20.38
C GLY A 99 6.58 -2.34 -20.09
N ARG A 100 6.44 -1.96 -18.83
CA ARG A 100 6.40 -0.55 -18.43
C ARG A 100 7.52 -0.24 -17.43
N TYR A 101 7.64 0.99 -17.11
CA TYR A 101 8.56 1.45 -16.08
C TYR A 101 7.94 2.63 -15.35
N LEU A 102 8.59 3.07 -14.29
CA LEU A 102 8.09 4.23 -13.55
C LEU A 102 8.22 5.51 -14.37
N GLU A 103 7.26 6.39 -14.15
CA GLU A 103 7.23 7.69 -14.80
C GLU A 103 7.08 8.79 -13.78
#